data_fcc190d32e5f2b94c8a68a60a2067e90
#
_entry.id   fcc190d32e5f2b94c8a68a60a2067e90
#
_cell.length_a   1.000
_cell.length_b   1.000
_cell.length_c   1.000
_cell.angle_alpha   90.00
_cell.angle_beta   90.00
_cell.angle_gamma   90.00
#
_symmetry.space_group_name_H-M   'P 1'
#
loop_
_entity.id
_entity.type
_entity.pdbx_description
1 polymer ?
#
loop_
_entity_poly.entity_id
_entity_poly.type
_entity_poly.pdbx_seq_one_letter_code
_entity_poly.pdbx_strand_id
1 'polypeptide(L)' 'MKIDLSKLRELREKAELTRRELADRIGCREFTIVRWETGKTQRPLPIYQKALAGFYEENGN' A
#
# COMPACT_ATOMS: atom_id res chain seq x y z
N MET A 1 13.33 -4.80 4.83
CA MET A 1 13.03 -3.48 4.25
C MET A 1 11.92 -2.80 5.03
N LYS A 2 12.09 -1.53 5.31
CA LYS A 2 11.12 -0.78 6.09
C LYS A 2 10.18 -0.02 5.14
N ILE A 3 8.89 -0.29 5.25
CA ILE A 3 7.89 0.35 4.41
C ILE A 3 7.18 1.43 5.21
N ASP A 4 7.22 2.65 4.69
CA ASP A 4 6.57 3.79 5.31
C ASP A 4 5.16 3.93 4.75
N LEU A 5 4.18 3.46 5.51
CA LEU A 5 2.78 3.48 5.07
C LEU A 5 2.20 4.89 4.98
N SER A 6 2.87 5.88 5.57
CA SER A 6 2.38 7.26 5.47
C SER A 6 2.42 7.79 4.04
N LYS A 7 3.22 7.18 3.17
CA LYS A 7 3.32 7.58 1.77
C LYS A 7 2.44 6.75 0.84
N LEU A 8 1.75 5.77 1.37
CA LEU A 8 0.97 4.86 0.53
C LEU A 8 -0.11 5.58 -0.27
N ARG A 9 -0.87 6.46 0.38
CA ARG A 9 -1.92 7.20 -0.29
C ARG A 9 -1.37 8.05 -1.44
N GLU A 10 -0.28 8.76 -1.18
CA GLU A 10 0.36 9.61 -2.18
C GLU A 10 0.79 8.78 -3.39
N LEU A 11 1.45 7.65 -3.15
CA LEU A 11 1.89 6.78 -4.23
C LEU A 11 0.72 6.17 -4.99
N ARG A 12 -0.34 5.81 -4.27
CA ARG A 12 -1.54 5.26 -4.89
C ARG A 12 -2.18 6.30 -5.84
N GLU A 13 -2.31 7.53 -5.35
CA GLU A 13 -2.89 8.60 -6.17
C GLU A 13 -2.03 8.93 -7.38
N LYS A 14 -0.71 8.91 -7.19
CA LYS A 14 0.24 9.12 -8.27
C LYS A 14 0.12 8.03 -9.34
N ALA A 15 -0.16 6.81 -8.93
CA ALA A 15 -0.38 5.69 -9.84
C ALA A 15 -1.78 5.65 -10.42
N GLU A 16 -2.63 6.60 -10.03
CA GLU A 16 -4.02 6.72 -10.48
C GLU A 16 -4.85 5.48 -10.16
N LEU A 17 -4.62 4.92 -8.99
CA LEU A 17 -5.35 3.74 -8.52
C LEU A 17 -6.36 4.10 -7.45
N THR A 18 -7.53 3.45 -7.51
CA THR A 18 -8.45 3.49 -6.39
C THR A 18 -7.92 2.56 -5.29
N ARG A 19 -8.49 2.69 -4.09
CA ARG A 19 -8.12 1.77 -2.99
C ARG A 19 -8.39 0.32 -3.37
N ARG A 20 -9.51 0.08 -4.03
CA ARG A 20 -9.87 -1.27 -4.48
C ARG A 20 -8.87 -1.81 -5.47
N GLU A 21 -8.47 -1.00 -6.44
CA GLU A 21 -7.49 -1.41 -7.44
C GLU A 21 -6.14 -1.73 -6.79
N LEU A 22 -5.71 -0.91 -5.83
CA LEU A 22 -4.48 -1.19 -5.10
C LEU A 22 -4.61 -2.47 -4.28
N ALA A 23 -5.76 -2.67 -3.63
CA ALA A 23 -6.00 -3.88 -2.85
C ALA A 23 -5.90 -5.12 -3.74
N ASP A 24 -6.47 -5.08 -4.93
CA ASP A 24 -6.39 -6.18 -5.87
C ASP A 24 -4.94 -6.45 -6.28
N ARG A 25 -4.17 -5.39 -6.47
CA ARG A 25 -2.77 -5.52 -6.85
C ARG A 25 -1.91 -6.12 -5.73
N ILE A 26 -2.16 -5.71 -4.49
CA ILE A 26 -1.41 -6.21 -3.34
C ILE A 26 -1.88 -7.62 -2.93
N GLY A 27 -3.14 -7.92 -3.20
CA GLY A 27 -3.74 -9.19 -2.80
C GLY A 27 -4.41 -9.13 -1.44
N CYS A 28 -4.87 -7.95 -1.05
CA CYS A 28 -5.56 -7.75 0.22
C CYS A 28 -6.96 -7.17 -0.04
N ARG A 29 -7.65 -6.82 1.03
CA ARG A 29 -8.98 -6.22 0.94
C ARG A 29 -8.87 -4.70 0.93
N GLU A 30 -9.84 -4.04 0.31
CA GLU A 30 -9.91 -2.58 0.27
C GLU A 30 -9.84 -1.99 1.68
N PHE A 31 -10.52 -2.61 2.63
CA PHE A 31 -10.51 -2.18 4.03
C PHE A 31 -9.09 -2.14 4.61
N THR A 32 -8.26 -3.09 4.21
CA THR A 32 -6.87 -3.13 4.66
C THR A 32 -6.10 -1.91 4.17
N ILE A 33 -6.34 -1.49 2.92
CA ILE A 33 -5.72 -0.28 2.38
C ILE A 33 -6.14 0.94 3.20
N VAL A 34 -7.43 1.04 3.53
CA VAL A 34 -7.94 2.14 4.35
C VAL A 34 -7.21 2.21 5.69
N ARG A 35 -7.05 1.06 6.35
CA ARG A 35 -6.37 0.99 7.65
C ARG A 35 -4.92 1.45 7.55
N TRP A 36 -4.24 1.06 6.48
CA TRP A 36 -2.86 1.49 6.27
C TRP A 36 -2.77 3.00 6.04
N GLU A 37 -3.68 3.54 5.22
CA GLU A 37 -3.65 4.96 4.87
C GLU A 37 -4.07 5.87 6.03
N THR A 38 -4.91 5.37 6.92
CA THR A 38 -5.38 6.16 8.07
C THR A 38 -4.52 6.01 9.32
N GLY A 39 -3.46 5.21 9.23
CA GLY A 39 -2.52 5.04 10.34
C GLY A 39 -2.98 4.09 11.43
N LYS A 40 -4.08 3.38 11.23
CA LYS A 40 -4.57 2.41 12.22
C LYS A 40 -3.72 1.16 12.28
N THR A 41 -2.99 0.86 11.21
CA THR A 41 -2.05 -0.24 11.16
C THR A 41 -0.72 0.34 10.68
N GLN A 42 0.32 0.24 11.52
CA GLN A 42 1.62 0.83 11.19
C GLN A 42 2.54 -0.13 10.45
N ARG A 43 2.28 -1.42 10.56
CA ARG A 43 3.08 -2.43 9.87
C ARG A 43 2.20 -3.40 9.11
N PRO A 44 2.44 -3.56 7.82
CA PRO A 44 1.72 -4.58 7.06
C PRO A 44 2.21 -5.96 7.49
N LEU A 45 1.33 -6.96 7.37
CA LEU A 45 1.73 -8.33 7.60
C LEU A 45 2.84 -8.74 6.62
N PRO A 46 3.74 -9.64 7.03
CA PRO A 46 4.83 -10.07 6.14
C PRO A 46 4.37 -10.54 4.76
N ILE A 47 3.21 -11.16 4.70
CA ILE A 47 2.66 -11.64 3.44
C ILE A 47 2.42 -10.50 2.43
N TYR A 48 2.18 -9.28 2.92
CA TYR A 48 1.92 -8.13 2.05
C TYR A 48 3.17 -7.26 1.83
N GLN A 49 4.20 -7.42 2.65
CA GLN A 49 5.37 -6.55 2.59
C GLN A 49 6.08 -6.62 1.24
N LYS A 50 6.20 -7.81 0.69
CA LYS A 50 6.86 -7.99 -0.60
C LYS A 50 6.11 -7.29 -1.73
N ALA A 51 4.78 -7.44 -1.74
CA ALA A 51 3.95 -6.79 -2.76
C ALA A 51 4.00 -5.28 -2.62
N LEU A 52 3.97 -4.77 -1.38
CA LEU A 52 4.08 -3.33 -1.12
C LEU A 52 5.45 -2.80 -1.54
N ALA A 53 6.51 -3.54 -1.25
CA ALA A 53 7.85 -3.14 -1.65
C ALA A 53 7.94 -2.99 -3.17
N GLY A 54 7.38 -3.94 -3.91
CA GLY A 54 7.33 -3.86 -5.37
C GLY A 54 6.56 -2.64 -5.86
N PHE A 55 5.42 -2.37 -5.23
CA PHE A 55 4.62 -1.20 -5.58
C PHE A 55 5.39 0.11 -5.31
N TYR A 56 6.06 0.19 -4.17
CA TYR A 56 6.86 1.36 -3.81
C TYR A 56 8.02 1.56 -4.79
N GLU A 57 8.67 0.49 -5.20
CA GLU A 57 9.76 0.59 -6.17
C GLU A 57 9.28 1.11 -7.52
N GLU A 58 8.11 0.67 -7.96
CA GLU A 58 7.55 1.10 -9.24
C GLU A 58 7.12 2.56 -9.23
N ASN A 59 6.65 3.07 -8.10
CA ASN A 59 5.99 4.37 -8.04
C ASN A 59 6.68 5.38 -7.12
N GLY A 60 7.64 4.94 -6.34
CA GLY A 60 8.29 5.78 -5.34
C GLY A 60 9.47 6.59 -5.84
N ASN A 61 9.91 6.32 -7.04
CA ASN A 61 11.06 7.02 -7.60
C ASN A 61 10.67 7.92 -8.75
#